data_0ca9cf91f543c8e35b15a6d112940237
#
_entry.id   0ca9cf91f543c8e35b15a6d112940237
#
_cell.length_a   1.000
_cell.length_b   1.000
_cell.length_c   1.000
_cell.angle_alpha   90.00
_cell.angle_beta   90.00
_cell.angle_gamma   90.00
#
_symmetry.space_group_name_H-M   'P 1'
#
loop_
_entity.id
_entity.type
_entity.pdbx_description
1 polymer ?
#
loop_
_entity_poly.entity_id
_entity_poly.type
_entity_poly.pdbx_seq_one_letter_code
_entity_poly.pdbx_strand_id
1 'polypeptide(L)'
;MLAPLLLGLASTAAANAADRVETVQLPIAQMPGQHVALHCVAPRRPSGKSVLFVHGASFPTMLAAGFAFAPGDSWLAYAAERGYLACGLDFLGFGASSRPAAMLAPPADAPPISAARDAVTQIGIAVAYLRSQRHVTTVHIVAHSWGTIPATAFAARDAGRLASLTLFGPIAHEHAKDDDTPAFGAWWSITARERYEQLRFRQVLPATTVLLEHAVDERWANAFEASAPHVPGDRAGELRIPAGPLADIAAPAAGLASYAAGTVETPVFIVYGNYDTEVDDAGAAALLARFSRSPLKWRLRIDDGSHVMHLETHRRSLYAGVDAFVRAVEATRVADATHRGSSAR
;
A
#
# COMPACT_ATOMS: atom_id res chain seq x y z
N MET A 1 -43.41 -30.03 43.14
CA MET A 1 -43.27 -29.00 42.07
C MET A 1 -41.79 -28.73 41.92
N LEU A 2 -41.12 -29.37 40.93
CA LEU A 2 -39.72 -29.12 40.61
C LEU A 2 -39.67 -28.14 39.44
N ALA A 3 -39.00 -27.00 39.62
CA ALA A 3 -38.75 -26.03 38.57
C ALA A 3 -37.48 -26.46 37.76
N PRO A 4 -37.45 -26.36 36.43
CA PRO A 4 -36.25 -26.66 35.66
C PRO A 4 -35.29 -25.47 35.66
N LEU A 5 -34.04 -25.74 36.04
CA LEU A 5 -32.89 -24.81 35.89
C LEU A 5 -32.51 -24.75 34.40
N LEU A 6 -32.78 -23.60 33.76
CA LEU A 6 -32.26 -23.29 32.44
C LEU A 6 -30.80 -22.83 32.58
N LEU A 7 -29.83 -23.71 32.24
CA LEU A 7 -28.44 -23.30 32.01
C LEU A 7 -28.38 -22.53 30.66
N GLY A 8 -28.27 -21.23 30.74
CA GLY A 8 -27.91 -20.39 29.61
C GLY A 8 -26.45 -20.65 29.19
N LEU A 9 -26.24 -21.31 28.06
CA LEU A 9 -24.96 -21.40 27.37
C LEU A 9 -24.63 -20.00 26.80
N ALA A 10 -23.80 -19.25 27.52
CA ALA A 10 -23.17 -18.06 26.98
C ALA A 10 -22.15 -18.51 25.92
N SER A 11 -22.55 -18.46 24.64
CA SER A 11 -21.63 -18.58 23.51
C SER A 11 -20.75 -17.34 23.47
N THR A 12 -19.58 -17.39 24.07
CA THR A 12 -18.52 -16.42 23.81
C THR A 12 -17.99 -16.71 22.41
N ALA A 13 -18.50 -15.92 21.42
CA ALA A 13 -17.87 -15.89 20.10
C ALA A 13 -16.43 -15.46 20.29
N ALA A 14 -15.49 -16.41 20.19
CA ALA A 14 -14.08 -16.12 20.13
C ALA A 14 -13.88 -15.24 18.88
N ALA A 15 -13.52 -13.96 19.09
CA ALA A 15 -13.17 -13.05 18.01
C ALA A 15 -12.10 -13.73 17.16
N ASN A 16 -12.38 -13.85 15.86
CA ASN A 16 -11.49 -14.53 14.94
C ASN A 16 -10.12 -13.87 14.97
N ALA A 17 -9.05 -14.62 15.10
CA ALA A 17 -7.68 -14.07 15.06
C ALA A 17 -7.39 -13.25 13.78
N ALA A 18 -8.10 -13.56 12.68
CA ALA A 18 -8.06 -12.81 11.43
C ALA A 18 -8.72 -11.41 11.52
N ASP A 19 -9.46 -11.11 12.59
CA ASP A 19 -10.12 -9.81 12.77
C ASP A 19 -9.24 -8.82 13.57
N ARG A 20 -8.12 -9.30 14.11
CA ARG A 20 -7.25 -8.48 14.97
C ARG A 20 -6.03 -7.97 14.21
N VAL A 21 -6.00 -6.65 13.97
CA VAL A 21 -4.81 -5.96 13.47
C VAL A 21 -3.86 -5.73 14.65
N GLU A 22 -2.64 -6.27 14.53
CA GLU A 22 -1.52 -5.98 15.42
C GLU A 22 -0.75 -4.79 14.84
N THR A 23 -0.45 -3.77 15.65
CA THR A 23 0.39 -2.63 15.24
C THR A 23 1.72 -2.68 15.97
N VAL A 24 2.82 -2.68 15.21
CA VAL A 24 4.19 -2.72 15.72
C VAL A 24 4.90 -1.42 15.34
N GLN A 25 5.60 -0.82 16.31
CA GLN A 25 6.42 0.38 16.11
C GLN A 25 7.86 -0.04 15.81
N LEU A 26 8.35 0.31 14.62
CA LEU A 26 9.70 -0.03 14.16
C LEU A 26 10.58 1.21 14.18
N PRO A 27 11.65 1.25 15.00
CA PRO A 27 12.49 2.44 15.12
C PRO A 27 13.25 2.72 13.83
N ILE A 28 13.43 4.01 13.50
CA ILE A 28 14.26 4.47 12.39
C ILE A 28 15.63 4.83 12.98
N ALA A 29 16.64 3.97 12.75
CA ALA A 29 17.96 4.11 13.38
C ALA A 29 18.62 5.47 13.09
N GLN A 30 18.40 6.03 11.89
CA GLN A 30 18.95 7.32 11.45
C GLN A 30 18.18 8.53 12.03
N MET A 31 17.05 8.30 12.70
CA MET A 31 16.18 9.34 13.26
C MET A 31 15.78 8.96 14.70
N PRO A 32 16.66 9.18 15.70
CA PRO A 32 16.42 8.78 17.08
C PRO A 32 15.06 9.28 17.62
N GLY A 33 14.30 8.39 18.23
CA GLY A 33 12.96 8.68 18.74
C GLY A 33 11.84 8.64 17.69
N GLN A 34 12.16 8.45 16.40
CA GLN A 34 11.17 8.28 15.35
C GLN A 34 10.99 6.79 15.00
N HIS A 35 9.78 6.43 14.63
CA HIS A 35 9.42 5.08 14.22
C HIS A 35 8.45 5.08 13.04
N VAL A 36 8.41 4.00 12.31
CA VAL A 36 7.34 3.66 11.36
C VAL A 36 6.43 2.61 11.97
N ALA A 37 5.14 2.66 11.66
CA ALA A 37 4.17 1.67 12.13
C ALA A 37 3.96 0.59 11.07
N LEU A 38 3.88 -0.65 11.52
CA LEU A 38 3.55 -1.80 10.71
C LEU A 38 2.28 -2.45 11.26
N HIS A 39 1.22 -2.48 10.48
CA HIS A 39 -0.07 -3.07 10.82
C HIS A 39 -0.17 -4.47 10.22
N CYS A 40 -0.31 -5.49 11.05
CA CYS A 40 -0.28 -6.89 10.61
C CYS A 40 -1.56 -7.65 10.99
N VAL A 41 -2.04 -8.48 10.07
CA VAL A 41 -3.06 -9.50 10.30
C VAL A 41 -2.40 -10.87 10.15
N ALA A 42 -2.42 -11.65 11.22
CA ALA A 42 -1.83 -12.97 11.23
C ALA A 42 -2.78 -14.00 10.59
N PRO A 43 -2.27 -14.90 9.75
CA PRO A 43 -3.08 -15.98 9.17
C PRO A 43 -3.39 -17.08 10.21
N ARG A 44 -4.56 -17.68 10.10
CA ARG A 44 -4.91 -18.85 10.94
C ARG A 44 -4.02 -20.06 10.67
N ARG A 45 -3.57 -20.22 9.43
CA ARG A 45 -2.66 -21.29 8.98
C ARG A 45 -1.46 -20.65 8.29
N PRO A 46 -0.38 -20.38 9.04
CA PRO A 46 0.79 -19.69 8.49
C PRO A 46 1.47 -20.52 7.39
N SER A 47 1.70 -19.87 6.24
CA SER A 47 2.50 -20.43 5.15
C SER A 47 4.02 -20.19 5.32
N GLY A 48 4.43 -19.41 6.34
CA GLY A 48 5.79 -18.90 6.48
C GLY A 48 6.13 -17.77 5.51
N LYS A 49 5.13 -17.15 4.87
CA LYS A 49 5.27 -16.12 3.84
C LYS A 49 4.51 -14.86 4.23
N SER A 50 4.93 -13.71 3.69
CA SER A 50 4.29 -12.43 3.98
C SER A 50 3.95 -11.68 2.71
N VAL A 51 2.86 -10.91 2.77
CA VAL A 51 2.54 -9.83 1.82
C VAL A 51 2.67 -8.51 2.57
N LEU A 52 3.56 -7.64 2.09
CA LEU A 52 3.75 -6.28 2.60
C LEU A 52 3.07 -5.29 1.67
N PHE A 53 2.07 -4.59 2.18
CA PHE A 53 1.38 -3.51 1.48
C PHE A 53 2.08 -2.18 1.75
N VAL A 54 2.25 -1.39 0.68
CA VAL A 54 2.90 -0.08 0.68
C VAL A 54 1.91 0.94 0.10
N HIS A 55 1.52 1.92 0.92
CA HIS A 55 0.50 2.89 0.54
C HIS A 55 1.01 3.99 -0.42
N GLY A 56 0.09 4.75 -1.00
CA GLY A 56 0.35 5.86 -1.91
C GLY A 56 0.67 7.19 -1.21
N ALA A 57 0.44 8.29 -1.93
CA ALA A 57 0.93 9.63 -1.57
C ALA A 57 0.19 10.31 -0.40
N SER A 58 -1.03 9.89 -0.02
CA SER A 58 -1.89 10.78 0.75
C SER A 58 -2.66 10.16 1.91
N PHE A 59 -2.68 8.86 2.04
CA PHE A 59 -3.37 8.21 3.18
C PHE A 59 -2.67 6.90 3.58
N PRO A 60 -2.70 6.57 4.90
CA PRO A 60 -1.96 5.45 5.45
C PRO A 60 -2.60 4.10 5.14
N THR A 61 -1.92 3.04 5.55
CA THR A 61 -2.33 1.64 5.35
C THR A 61 -3.79 1.36 5.75
N MET A 62 -4.22 1.87 6.91
CA MET A 62 -5.57 1.58 7.43
C MET A 62 -6.71 2.25 6.65
N LEU A 63 -6.37 3.16 5.74
CA LEU A 63 -7.29 3.77 4.76
C LEU A 63 -7.14 3.18 3.36
N ALA A 64 -6.22 2.26 3.18
CA ALA A 64 -5.94 1.54 1.94
C ALA A 64 -6.16 0.03 2.13
N ALA A 65 -5.11 -0.78 2.15
CA ALA A 65 -5.20 -2.23 2.29
C ALA A 65 -5.82 -2.70 3.63
N GLY A 66 -5.74 -1.88 4.67
CA GLY A 66 -6.32 -2.13 5.98
C GLY A 66 -7.76 -1.64 6.14
N PHE A 67 -8.33 -0.90 5.17
CA PHE A 67 -9.70 -0.41 5.28
C PHE A 67 -10.69 -1.58 5.32
N ALA A 68 -11.47 -1.65 6.40
CA ALA A 68 -12.41 -2.73 6.63
C ALA A 68 -13.82 -2.36 6.14
N PHE A 69 -14.33 -3.08 5.15
CA PHE A 69 -15.68 -2.92 4.61
C PHE A 69 -16.75 -3.51 5.54
N ALA A 70 -16.37 -4.54 6.28
CA ALA A 70 -17.09 -5.16 7.39
C ALA A 70 -16.03 -5.76 8.35
N PRO A 71 -16.41 -6.23 9.55
CA PRO A 71 -15.49 -6.97 10.41
C PRO A 71 -14.80 -8.12 9.65
N GLY A 72 -13.46 -8.12 9.65
CA GLY A 72 -12.67 -9.12 8.91
C GLY A 72 -12.64 -8.95 7.39
N ASP A 73 -13.23 -7.92 6.82
CA ASP A 73 -13.29 -7.66 5.37
C ASP A 73 -12.37 -6.49 4.97
N SER A 74 -11.08 -6.75 4.91
CA SER A 74 -10.07 -5.84 4.35
C SER A 74 -9.15 -6.61 3.40
N TRP A 75 -8.30 -5.92 2.65
CA TRP A 75 -7.30 -6.59 1.82
C TRP A 75 -6.24 -7.30 2.67
N LEU A 76 -5.88 -6.74 3.83
CA LEU A 76 -5.02 -7.44 4.81
C LEU A 76 -5.65 -8.76 5.27
N ALA A 77 -6.93 -8.74 5.65
CA ALA A 77 -7.66 -9.94 6.07
C ALA A 77 -7.77 -10.97 4.92
N TYR A 78 -8.07 -10.50 3.71
CA TYR A 78 -8.11 -11.35 2.51
C TYR A 78 -6.79 -12.09 2.25
N ALA A 79 -5.66 -11.42 2.40
CA ALA A 79 -4.34 -12.06 2.25
C ALA A 79 -4.04 -13.02 3.42
N ALA A 80 -4.44 -12.65 4.64
CA ALA A 80 -4.27 -13.50 5.83
C ALA A 80 -5.09 -14.81 5.75
N GLU A 81 -6.31 -14.77 5.23
CA GLU A 81 -7.13 -15.97 4.97
C GLU A 81 -6.44 -16.96 4.02
N ARG A 82 -5.54 -16.47 3.16
CA ARG A 82 -4.75 -17.26 2.20
C ARG A 82 -3.42 -17.77 2.74
N GLY A 83 -3.18 -17.56 4.04
CA GLY A 83 -2.01 -18.08 4.75
C GLY A 83 -0.82 -17.11 4.81
N TYR A 84 -0.93 -15.89 4.29
CA TYR A 84 0.13 -14.90 4.37
C TYR A 84 0.07 -14.11 5.67
N LEU A 85 1.22 -13.84 6.29
CA LEU A 85 1.31 -12.74 7.25
C LEU A 85 1.13 -11.44 6.45
N ALA A 86 -0.06 -10.86 6.52
CA ALA A 86 -0.42 -9.66 5.76
C ALA A 86 -0.12 -8.41 6.58
N CYS A 87 0.85 -7.62 6.14
CA CYS A 87 1.25 -6.40 6.84
C CYS A 87 1.19 -5.19 5.92
N GLY A 88 0.89 -4.02 6.46
CA GLY A 88 0.95 -2.74 5.76
C GLY A 88 1.77 -1.73 6.53
N LEU A 89 2.65 -1.04 5.81
CA LEU A 89 3.56 -0.04 6.36
C LEU A 89 2.93 1.34 6.29
N ASP A 90 2.89 2.07 7.40
CA ASP A 90 2.69 3.52 7.40
C ASP A 90 4.06 4.19 7.31
N PHE A 91 4.27 5.02 6.28
CA PHE A 91 5.47 5.83 6.18
C PHE A 91 5.51 6.92 7.25
N LEU A 92 6.72 7.43 7.55
CA LEU A 92 6.92 8.51 8.51
C LEU A 92 6.00 9.71 8.20
N GLY A 93 5.31 10.20 9.23
CA GLY A 93 4.33 11.28 9.08
C GLY A 93 2.91 10.82 8.71
N PHE A 94 2.69 9.53 8.43
CA PHE A 94 1.38 8.96 8.13
C PHE A 94 0.87 8.06 9.26
N GLY A 95 -0.44 8.03 9.43
CA GLY A 95 -1.15 7.08 10.29
C GLY A 95 -0.57 6.98 11.70
N ALA A 96 -0.20 5.76 12.09
CA ALA A 96 0.36 5.46 13.40
C ALA A 96 1.90 5.63 13.49
N SER A 97 2.56 6.04 12.41
CA SER A 97 3.98 6.38 12.41
C SER A 97 4.25 7.71 13.12
N SER A 98 5.48 7.92 13.56
CA SER A 98 5.90 9.18 14.16
C SER A 98 5.65 10.36 13.22
N ARG A 99 5.27 11.50 13.79
CA ARG A 99 5.13 12.77 13.10
C ARG A 99 6.33 13.64 13.40
N PRO A 100 7.21 13.93 12.40
CA PRO A 100 8.34 14.83 12.58
C PRO A 100 7.90 16.22 13.05
N ALA A 101 8.73 16.88 13.85
CA ALA A 101 8.45 18.23 14.38
C ALA A 101 8.15 19.25 13.26
N ALA A 102 8.75 19.08 12.09
CA ALA A 102 8.49 19.90 10.91
C ALA A 102 7.02 19.85 10.44
N MET A 103 6.25 18.82 10.79
CA MET A 103 4.81 18.79 10.51
C MET A 103 3.99 19.69 11.44
N LEU A 104 4.57 20.21 12.53
CA LEU A 104 3.93 21.15 13.45
C LEU A 104 4.34 22.61 13.19
N ALA A 105 5.43 22.83 12.43
CA ALA A 105 5.92 24.13 11.99
C ALA A 105 5.26 24.56 10.66
N PRO A 106 5.41 25.82 10.23
CA PRO A 106 5.02 26.24 8.89
C PRO A 106 5.68 25.35 7.80
N PRO A 107 4.95 24.97 6.75
CA PRO A 107 5.48 24.00 5.77
C PRO A 107 6.75 24.50 5.06
N ALA A 108 6.89 25.82 4.87
CA ALA A 108 8.06 26.42 4.21
C ALA A 108 9.36 26.34 5.03
N ASP A 109 9.28 26.02 6.33
CA ASP A 109 10.45 26.00 7.22
C ASP A 109 11.31 24.74 7.07
N ALA A 110 10.84 23.74 6.33
CA ALA A 110 11.57 22.50 6.11
C ALA A 110 11.29 21.89 4.73
N PRO A 111 12.22 21.08 4.19
CA PRO A 111 12.02 20.39 2.92
C PRO A 111 10.90 19.33 3.02
N PRO A 112 10.39 18.84 1.87
CA PRO A 112 9.37 17.80 1.82
C PRO A 112 9.74 16.56 2.64
N ILE A 113 8.81 16.13 3.52
CA ILE A 113 8.97 14.95 4.39
C ILE A 113 8.51 13.70 3.63
N SER A 114 9.14 12.56 3.91
CA SER A 114 8.79 11.23 3.37
C SER A 114 8.88 11.15 1.84
N ALA A 115 9.93 11.71 1.26
CA ALA A 115 10.26 11.48 -0.15
C ALA A 115 10.63 10.00 -0.41
N ALA A 116 10.56 9.56 -1.66
CA ALA A 116 10.80 8.18 -2.07
C ALA A 116 12.15 7.63 -1.57
N ARG A 117 13.21 8.45 -1.56
CA ARG A 117 14.53 8.09 -1.02
C ARG A 117 14.49 7.65 0.45
N ASP A 118 13.65 8.28 1.26
CA ASP A 118 13.49 7.97 2.68
C ASP A 118 12.57 6.74 2.86
N ALA A 119 11.53 6.65 2.05
CA ALA A 119 10.59 5.55 2.02
C ALA A 119 11.25 4.20 1.67
N VAL A 120 12.26 4.19 0.79
CA VAL A 120 13.07 2.97 0.49
C VAL A 120 13.68 2.39 1.76
N THR A 121 14.23 3.23 2.63
CA THR A 121 14.82 2.80 3.92
C THR A 121 13.73 2.23 4.84
N GLN A 122 12.57 2.86 4.89
CA GLN A 122 11.45 2.43 5.73
C GLN A 122 10.85 1.09 5.26
N ILE A 123 10.76 0.85 3.95
CA ILE A 123 10.43 -0.47 3.40
C ILE A 123 11.47 -1.51 3.83
N GLY A 124 12.76 -1.15 3.78
CA GLY A 124 13.85 -2.02 4.23
C GLY A 124 13.75 -2.41 5.71
N ILE A 125 13.34 -1.47 6.59
CA ILE A 125 13.09 -1.72 8.02
C ILE A 125 11.94 -2.75 8.18
N ALA A 126 10.83 -2.55 7.48
CA ALA A 126 9.69 -3.45 7.53
C ALA A 126 10.04 -4.87 7.03
N VAL A 127 10.73 -4.98 5.89
CA VAL A 127 11.16 -6.28 5.33
C VAL A 127 12.15 -6.99 6.27
N ALA A 128 13.10 -6.25 6.87
CA ALA A 128 14.03 -6.80 7.82
C ALA A 128 13.31 -7.35 9.07
N TYR A 129 12.35 -6.60 9.62
CA TYR A 129 11.52 -7.04 10.74
C TYR A 129 10.74 -8.32 10.39
N LEU A 130 10.06 -8.36 9.26
CA LEU A 130 9.30 -9.53 8.81
C LEU A 130 10.19 -10.77 8.74
N ARG A 131 11.40 -10.66 8.19
CA ARG A 131 12.32 -11.77 8.05
C ARG A 131 12.96 -12.20 9.38
N SER A 132 13.41 -11.25 10.20
CA SER A 132 14.19 -11.56 11.41
C SER A 132 13.33 -11.82 12.63
N GLN A 133 12.22 -11.08 12.82
CA GLN A 133 11.39 -11.16 14.03
C GLN A 133 10.11 -11.99 13.82
N ARG A 134 9.58 -12.01 12.58
CA ARG A 134 8.38 -12.80 12.26
C ARG A 134 8.75 -14.10 11.53
N HIS A 135 10.05 -14.34 11.29
CA HIS A 135 10.61 -15.56 10.71
C HIS A 135 9.97 -15.95 9.36
N VAL A 136 9.51 -14.96 8.57
CA VAL A 136 8.99 -15.27 7.24
C VAL A 136 10.14 -15.57 6.27
N THR A 137 9.97 -16.59 5.45
CA THR A 137 10.96 -17.01 4.47
C THR A 137 10.87 -16.19 3.17
N THR A 138 9.69 -15.65 2.89
CA THR A 138 9.34 -15.04 1.60
C THR A 138 8.51 -13.79 1.83
N VAL A 139 8.90 -12.67 1.20
CA VAL A 139 8.16 -11.40 1.24
C VAL A 139 7.74 -11.03 -0.17
N HIS A 140 6.44 -10.81 -0.36
CA HIS A 140 5.85 -10.19 -1.55
C HIS A 140 5.49 -8.75 -1.23
N ILE A 141 5.78 -7.80 -2.13
CA ILE A 141 5.34 -6.40 -1.96
C ILE A 141 4.17 -6.13 -2.90
N VAL A 142 3.14 -5.47 -2.35
CA VAL A 142 2.03 -4.86 -3.09
C VAL A 142 2.06 -3.36 -2.81
N ALA A 143 2.49 -2.58 -3.78
CA ALA A 143 2.62 -1.13 -3.67
C ALA A 143 1.57 -0.42 -4.50
N HIS A 144 1.02 0.68 -3.97
CA HIS A 144 -0.02 1.48 -4.60
C HIS A 144 0.49 2.88 -4.96
N SER A 145 0.13 3.35 -6.16
CA SER A 145 0.33 4.75 -6.54
C SER A 145 1.79 5.18 -6.42
N TRP A 146 2.07 6.34 -5.81
CA TRP A 146 3.43 6.79 -5.50
C TRP A 146 4.27 5.73 -4.77
N GLY A 147 3.68 4.93 -3.89
CA GLY A 147 4.38 3.85 -3.17
C GLY A 147 5.07 2.85 -4.10
N THR A 148 4.65 2.76 -5.37
CA THR A 148 5.28 1.91 -6.39
C THR A 148 6.70 2.38 -6.74
N ILE A 149 6.99 3.68 -6.62
CA ILE A 149 8.31 4.28 -6.87
C ILE A 149 9.35 3.77 -5.83
N PRO A 150 9.17 4.02 -4.52
CA PRO A 150 10.11 3.52 -3.52
C PRO A 150 10.15 1.99 -3.43
N ALA A 151 9.03 1.28 -3.68
CA ALA A 151 9.02 -0.18 -3.70
C ALA A 151 9.87 -0.74 -4.86
N THR A 152 9.84 -0.12 -6.04
CA THR A 152 10.69 -0.50 -7.17
C THR A 152 12.15 -0.20 -6.88
N ALA A 153 12.45 0.97 -6.29
CA ALA A 153 13.82 1.33 -5.90
C ALA A 153 14.38 0.36 -4.83
N PHE A 154 13.54 -0.08 -3.89
CA PHE A 154 13.91 -1.12 -2.93
C PHE A 154 14.20 -2.46 -3.64
N ALA A 155 13.32 -2.91 -4.52
CA ALA A 155 13.51 -4.16 -5.27
C ALA A 155 14.76 -4.16 -6.15
N ALA A 156 15.13 -2.99 -6.71
CA ALA A 156 16.34 -2.81 -7.49
C ALA A 156 17.64 -2.94 -6.66
N ARG A 157 17.58 -2.56 -5.37
CA ARG A 157 18.74 -2.60 -4.46
C ARG A 157 18.88 -3.91 -3.72
N ASP A 158 17.77 -4.57 -3.40
CA ASP A 158 17.68 -5.71 -2.49
C ASP A 158 16.97 -6.91 -3.14
N ALA A 159 17.29 -7.24 -4.39
CA ALA A 159 16.61 -8.26 -5.21
C ALA A 159 16.44 -9.63 -4.49
N GLY A 160 17.42 -10.05 -3.69
CA GLY A 160 17.37 -11.32 -2.95
C GLY A 160 16.41 -11.35 -1.76
N ARG A 161 15.83 -10.21 -1.38
CA ARG A 161 14.91 -10.11 -0.23
C ARG A 161 13.44 -10.22 -0.59
N LEU A 162 13.10 -10.07 -1.86
CA LEU A 162 11.72 -10.11 -2.33
C LEU A 162 11.47 -11.31 -3.23
N ALA A 163 10.25 -11.86 -3.13
CA ALA A 163 9.78 -12.90 -4.03
C ALA A 163 9.03 -12.32 -5.22
N SER A 164 8.26 -11.26 -5.02
CA SER A 164 7.57 -10.55 -6.10
C SER A 164 7.28 -9.10 -5.73
N LEU A 165 7.06 -8.29 -6.76
CA LEU A 165 6.68 -6.89 -6.70
C LEU A 165 5.41 -6.67 -7.51
N THR A 166 4.32 -6.26 -6.87
CA THR A 166 3.09 -5.81 -7.51
C THR A 166 3.02 -4.29 -7.47
N LEU A 167 2.79 -3.67 -8.62
CA LEU A 167 2.58 -2.24 -8.82
C LEU A 167 1.11 -2.01 -9.16
N PHE A 168 0.34 -1.57 -8.20
CA PHE A 168 -1.07 -1.22 -8.37
C PHE A 168 -1.20 0.29 -8.62
N GLY A 169 -1.77 0.66 -9.77
CA GLY A 169 -1.94 2.05 -10.18
C GLY A 169 -0.61 2.82 -10.17
N PRO A 170 0.46 2.34 -10.84
CA PRO A 170 1.76 3.03 -10.82
C PRO A 170 1.66 4.40 -11.50
N ILE A 171 2.51 5.34 -11.07
CA ILE A 171 2.62 6.66 -11.70
C ILE A 171 3.40 6.51 -13.01
N ALA A 172 2.69 6.35 -14.11
CA ALA A 172 3.30 6.17 -15.43
C ALA A 172 3.24 7.42 -16.32
N HIS A 173 2.33 8.35 -16.03
CA HIS A 173 2.22 9.61 -16.72
C HIS A 173 3.18 10.64 -16.15
N GLU A 174 3.75 11.47 -17.02
CA GLU A 174 4.48 12.66 -16.63
C GLU A 174 3.47 13.75 -16.26
N HIS A 175 3.58 14.26 -15.05
CA HIS A 175 2.82 15.45 -14.67
C HIS A 175 3.61 16.67 -15.16
N ALA A 176 3.05 17.40 -16.12
CA ALA A 176 3.66 18.64 -16.57
C ALA A 176 3.84 19.59 -15.37
N LYS A 177 5.08 20.01 -15.16
CA LYS A 177 5.38 21.04 -14.19
C LYS A 177 4.98 22.37 -14.83
N ASP A 178 3.95 23.01 -14.31
CA ASP A 178 3.76 24.42 -14.58
C ASP A 178 4.91 25.18 -13.91
N ASP A 179 5.54 26.12 -14.64
CA ASP A 179 6.63 26.95 -14.11
C ASP A 179 6.21 27.73 -12.83
N ASP A 180 4.91 27.89 -12.62
CA ASP A 180 4.30 28.52 -11.45
C ASP A 180 4.02 27.56 -10.29
N THR A 181 4.36 26.26 -10.39
CA THR A 181 4.14 25.33 -9.26
C THR A 181 5.04 25.72 -8.09
N PRO A 182 4.48 26.13 -6.93
CA PRO A 182 5.28 26.49 -5.76
C PRO A 182 6.20 25.34 -5.32
N ALA A 183 7.34 25.68 -4.77
CA ALA A 183 8.19 24.69 -4.12
C ALA A 183 7.42 24.02 -2.98
N PHE A 184 7.43 22.68 -2.92
CA PHE A 184 6.80 21.95 -1.83
C PHE A 184 7.57 22.18 -0.52
N GLY A 185 6.85 22.54 0.54
CA GLY A 185 7.37 22.54 1.90
C GLY A 185 7.30 21.15 2.54
N ALA A 186 7.44 21.09 3.87
CA ALA A 186 7.46 19.84 4.64
C ALA A 186 6.18 19.01 4.48
N TRP A 187 5.04 19.68 4.46
CA TRP A 187 3.71 19.07 4.40
C TRP A 187 2.73 19.95 3.62
N TRP A 188 1.64 19.36 3.25
CA TRP A 188 0.45 20.01 2.68
C TRP A 188 -0.78 19.55 3.44
N SER A 189 -1.92 20.23 3.29
CA SER A 189 -3.12 19.87 4.00
C SER A 189 -4.31 19.70 3.07
N ILE A 190 -5.25 18.81 3.46
CA ILE A 190 -6.43 18.49 2.69
C ILE A 190 -7.49 17.86 3.59
N THR A 191 -8.77 18.10 3.27
CA THR A 191 -9.88 17.40 3.89
C THR A 191 -10.14 16.06 3.20
N ALA A 192 -10.85 15.15 3.88
CA ALA A 192 -11.28 13.87 3.31
C ALA A 192 -12.05 14.06 2.01
N ARG A 193 -12.98 15.00 1.99
CA ARG A 193 -13.82 15.29 0.83
C ARG A 193 -13.01 15.79 -0.36
N GLU A 194 -12.14 16.78 -0.15
CA GLU A 194 -11.26 17.31 -1.20
C GLU A 194 -10.36 16.20 -1.76
N ARG A 195 -9.82 15.33 -0.88
CA ARG A 195 -8.96 14.24 -1.32
C ARG A 195 -9.71 13.22 -2.14
N TYR A 196 -10.90 12.83 -1.69
CA TYR A 196 -11.75 11.90 -2.42
C TYR A 196 -12.13 12.46 -3.79
N GLU A 197 -12.54 13.73 -3.83
CA GLU A 197 -12.85 14.43 -5.07
C GLU A 197 -11.66 14.45 -6.04
N GLN A 198 -10.45 14.76 -5.58
CA GLN A 198 -9.25 14.73 -6.41
C GLN A 198 -8.95 13.34 -7.00
N LEU A 199 -9.17 12.27 -6.24
CA LEU A 199 -8.95 10.90 -6.70
C LEU A 199 -10.00 10.40 -7.69
N ARG A 200 -11.21 10.96 -7.63
CA ARG A 200 -12.39 10.56 -8.41
C ARG A 200 -12.62 11.40 -9.66
N PHE A 201 -12.41 12.73 -9.60
CA PHE A 201 -12.96 13.68 -10.56
C PHE A 201 -12.11 14.00 -11.77
N ARG A 202 -10.91 13.48 -11.88
CA ARG A 202 -10.15 13.58 -13.13
C ARG A 202 -10.75 12.73 -14.26
N GLN A 203 -11.86 12.03 -13.98
CA GLN A 203 -12.47 11.09 -14.91
C GLN A 203 -13.92 11.44 -15.20
N VAL A 204 -14.25 11.51 -16.48
CA VAL A 204 -15.63 11.51 -16.96
C VAL A 204 -16.12 10.06 -16.93
N LEU A 205 -16.73 9.64 -15.83
CA LEU A 205 -17.39 8.34 -15.74
C LEU A 205 -18.69 8.34 -16.55
N PRO A 206 -19.07 7.23 -17.18
CA PRO A 206 -20.42 7.05 -17.69
C PRO A 206 -21.43 7.30 -16.58
N ALA A 207 -22.55 7.95 -16.88
CA ALA A 207 -23.55 8.39 -15.90
C ALA A 207 -24.15 7.25 -15.05
N THR A 208 -24.05 6.01 -15.50
CA THR A 208 -24.53 4.81 -14.80
C THR A 208 -23.47 4.08 -13.99
N THR A 209 -22.22 4.55 -14.04
CA THR A 209 -21.08 3.87 -13.37
C THR A 209 -20.95 4.36 -11.93
N VAL A 210 -21.15 3.45 -10.98
CA VAL A 210 -20.94 3.66 -9.54
C VAL A 210 -19.71 2.85 -9.13
N LEU A 211 -18.58 3.51 -8.94
CA LEU A 211 -17.34 2.85 -8.50
C LEU A 211 -17.31 2.67 -6.98
N LEU A 212 -17.69 3.70 -6.22
CA LEU A 212 -17.67 3.69 -4.76
C LEU A 212 -19.07 3.60 -4.18
N GLU A 213 -19.28 2.67 -3.24
CA GLU A 213 -20.51 2.57 -2.48
C GLU A 213 -20.65 3.76 -1.52
N HIS A 214 -21.84 4.38 -1.44
CA HIS A 214 -22.07 5.57 -0.58
C HIS A 214 -21.70 5.31 0.90
N ALA A 215 -22.06 4.15 1.43
CA ALA A 215 -21.69 3.77 2.79
C ALA A 215 -20.18 3.60 3.01
N VAL A 216 -19.41 3.31 1.96
CA VAL A 216 -17.93 3.27 2.01
C VAL A 216 -17.37 4.68 2.03
N ASP A 217 -17.89 5.59 1.22
CA ASP A 217 -17.49 6.98 1.15
C ASP A 217 -17.54 7.66 2.51
N GLU A 218 -18.69 7.63 3.19
CA GLU A 218 -18.86 8.25 4.51
C GLU A 218 -17.92 7.64 5.56
N ARG A 219 -17.80 6.31 5.61
CA ARG A 219 -16.93 5.66 6.59
C ARG A 219 -15.46 5.94 6.31
N TRP A 220 -15.07 5.99 5.04
CA TRP A 220 -13.70 6.32 4.66
C TRP A 220 -13.36 7.76 5.02
N ALA A 221 -14.27 8.72 4.76
CA ALA A 221 -14.08 10.12 5.13
C ALA A 221 -13.88 10.29 6.65
N ASN A 222 -14.74 9.67 7.46
CA ASN A 222 -14.62 9.69 8.92
C ASN A 222 -13.30 9.04 9.39
N ALA A 223 -12.89 7.92 8.77
CA ALA A 223 -11.63 7.26 9.09
C ALA A 223 -10.41 8.10 8.66
N PHE A 224 -10.51 8.84 7.55
CA PHE A 224 -9.47 9.76 7.10
C PHE A 224 -9.26 10.88 8.13
N GLU A 225 -10.32 11.55 8.56
CA GLU A 225 -10.25 12.60 9.58
C GLU A 225 -9.66 12.08 10.91
N ALA A 226 -9.97 10.83 11.28
CA ALA A 226 -9.44 10.18 12.47
C ALA A 226 -7.99 9.65 12.31
N SER A 227 -7.42 9.62 11.10
CA SER A 227 -6.12 9.00 10.82
C SER A 227 -4.91 9.81 11.28
N ALA A 228 -5.13 11.06 11.70
CA ALA A 228 -4.10 11.94 12.20
C ALA A 228 -4.67 12.90 13.25
N PRO A 229 -3.86 13.35 14.23
CA PRO A 229 -4.30 14.36 15.17
C PRO A 229 -4.56 15.69 14.45
N HIS A 230 -5.64 16.36 14.83
CA HIS A 230 -5.90 17.73 14.40
C HIS A 230 -4.85 18.67 15.04
N VAL A 231 -4.33 19.60 14.24
CA VAL A 231 -3.38 20.61 14.71
C VAL A 231 -4.13 21.91 14.96
N PRO A 232 -4.01 22.52 16.15
CA PRO A 232 -4.67 23.80 16.44
C PRO A 232 -4.33 24.87 15.39
N GLY A 233 -5.35 25.51 14.84
CA GLY A 233 -5.22 26.53 13.78
C GLY A 233 -5.45 26.02 12.38
N ASP A 234 -5.50 24.72 12.15
CA ASP A 234 -5.91 24.15 10.86
C ASP A 234 -7.44 24.21 10.69
N ARG A 235 -7.92 24.17 9.44
CA ARG A 235 -9.36 24.11 9.15
C ARG A 235 -9.97 22.82 9.72
N ALA A 236 -11.25 22.86 10.06
CA ALA A 236 -11.97 21.67 10.53
C ALA A 236 -11.92 20.55 9.48
N GLY A 237 -11.62 19.34 9.91
CA GLY A 237 -11.49 18.16 9.04
C GLY A 237 -10.23 18.13 8.15
N GLU A 238 -9.37 19.14 8.23
CA GLU A 238 -8.12 19.21 7.46
C GLU A 238 -7.01 18.42 8.16
N LEU A 239 -6.28 17.61 7.41
CA LEU A 239 -5.12 16.87 7.88
C LEU A 239 -3.86 17.34 7.18
N ARG A 240 -2.76 17.43 7.94
CA ARG A 240 -1.43 17.65 7.41
C ARG A 240 -0.83 16.35 6.94
N ILE A 241 -0.40 16.32 5.68
CA ILE A 241 0.14 15.15 4.98
C ILE A 241 1.58 15.48 4.53
N PRO A 242 2.56 14.56 4.70
CA PRO A 242 3.91 14.76 4.18
C PRO A 242 3.92 15.10 2.69
N ALA A 243 4.67 16.12 2.29
CA ALA A 243 4.69 16.60 0.92
C ALA A 243 5.72 15.89 0.01
N GLY A 244 6.59 15.03 0.56
CA GLY A 244 7.58 14.29 -0.21
C GLY A 244 6.99 13.51 -1.37
N PRO A 245 5.90 12.76 -1.18
CA PRO A 245 5.25 12.06 -2.28
C PRO A 245 4.81 12.95 -3.44
N LEU A 246 4.23 14.12 -3.14
CA LEU A 246 3.83 15.07 -4.18
C LEU A 246 5.03 15.70 -4.89
N ALA A 247 6.09 16.01 -4.12
CA ALA A 247 7.33 16.54 -4.69
C ALA A 247 7.99 15.54 -5.65
N ASP A 248 7.97 14.24 -5.32
CA ASP A 248 8.47 13.18 -6.21
C ASP A 248 7.64 13.07 -7.49
N ILE A 249 6.29 13.15 -7.39
CA ILE A 249 5.37 13.07 -8.53
C ILE A 249 5.52 14.29 -9.45
N ALA A 250 5.75 15.47 -8.89
CA ALA A 250 5.93 16.72 -9.63
C ALA A 250 7.37 16.95 -10.09
N ALA A 251 8.31 16.04 -9.80
CA ALA A 251 9.70 16.19 -10.21
C ALA A 251 9.84 16.16 -11.74
N PRO A 252 10.81 16.89 -12.33
CA PRO A 252 11.05 16.89 -13.79
C PRO A 252 11.33 15.51 -14.39
N ALA A 253 11.79 14.56 -13.57
CA ALA A 253 12.04 13.17 -13.96
C ALA A 253 10.92 12.22 -13.46
N ALA A 254 9.71 12.74 -13.24
CA ALA A 254 8.57 11.93 -12.80
C ALA A 254 8.07 10.95 -13.90
N GLY A 255 7.01 10.22 -13.60
CA GLY A 255 6.46 9.21 -14.50
C GLY A 255 7.40 8.03 -14.66
N LEU A 256 7.54 7.51 -15.86
CA LEU A 256 8.36 6.32 -16.16
C LEU A 256 9.83 6.44 -15.71
N ALA A 257 10.38 7.65 -15.69
CA ALA A 257 11.78 7.88 -15.30
C ALA A 257 12.04 7.70 -13.81
N SER A 258 11.02 7.80 -12.96
CA SER A 258 11.12 7.60 -11.50
C SER A 258 11.45 6.16 -11.11
N TYR A 259 11.27 5.19 -12.02
CA TYR A 259 11.42 3.77 -11.71
C TYR A 259 12.81 3.25 -12.06
N ALA A 260 13.52 2.70 -11.07
CA ALA A 260 14.76 1.96 -11.26
C ALA A 260 14.52 0.55 -11.84
N ALA A 261 13.64 0.44 -12.86
CA ALA A 261 13.09 -0.82 -13.34
C ALA A 261 14.14 -1.74 -13.99
N GLY A 262 15.13 -1.17 -14.69
CA GLY A 262 16.10 -1.94 -15.49
C GLY A 262 17.01 -2.88 -14.69
N THR A 263 17.12 -2.69 -13.37
CA THR A 263 17.94 -3.53 -12.48
C THR A 263 17.13 -4.49 -11.62
N VAL A 264 15.81 -4.45 -11.70
CA VAL A 264 14.91 -5.32 -10.92
C VAL A 264 14.93 -6.73 -11.48
N GLU A 265 15.37 -7.69 -10.68
CA GLU A 265 15.40 -9.13 -10.98
C GLU A 265 14.24 -9.91 -10.35
N THR A 266 13.36 -9.21 -9.66
CA THR A 266 12.17 -9.76 -9.00
C THR A 266 11.03 -9.92 -10.02
N PRO A 267 10.19 -10.98 -9.95
CA PRO A 267 8.93 -11.05 -10.69
C PRO A 267 8.06 -9.81 -10.48
N VAL A 268 7.51 -9.23 -11.55
CA VAL A 268 6.76 -7.98 -11.53
C VAL A 268 5.36 -8.15 -12.10
N PHE A 269 4.38 -7.56 -11.42
CA PHE A 269 3.00 -7.46 -11.85
C PHE A 269 2.54 -6.01 -11.83
N ILE A 270 1.99 -5.52 -12.95
CA ILE A 270 1.32 -4.21 -13.04
C ILE A 270 -0.18 -4.45 -13.15
N VAL A 271 -0.95 -3.88 -12.21
CA VAL A 271 -2.42 -3.95 -12.20
C VAL A 271 -3.01 -2.55 -12.03
N TYR A 272 -4.05 -2.24 -12.80
CA TYR A 272 -4.69 -0.90 -12.82
C TYR A 272 -6.12 -0.99 -13.31
N GLY A 273 -6.89 0.05 -13.05
CA GLY A 273 -8.26 0.21 -13.53
C GLY A 273 -8.31 0.91 -14.89
N ASN A 274 -9.37 0.67 -15.66
CA ASN A 274 -9.60 1.38 -16.92
C ASN A 274 -9.90 2.88 -16.73
N TYR A 275 -10.28 3.28 -15.53
CA TYR A 275 -10.50 4.66 -15.11
C TYR A 275 -9.34 5.22 -14.24
N ASP A 276 -8.18 4.58 -14.24
CA ASP A 276 -6.99 5.11 -13.56
C ASP A 276 -6.41 6.28 -14.37
N THR A 277 -6.16 7.42 -13.71
CA THR A 277 -5.61 8.64 -14.36
C THR A 277 -4.10 8.70 -14.31
N GLU A 278 -3.46 7.89 -13.48
CA GLU A 278 -2.00 7.86 -13.32
C GLU A 278 -1.32 6.88 -14.27
N VAL A 279 -2.11 5.94 -14.82
CA VAL A 279 -1.62 4.93 -15.77
C VAL A 279 -2.72 4.46 -16.70
N ASP A 280 -2.40 4.41 -17.99
CA ASP A 280 -3.22 3.81 -19.05
C ASP A 280 -2.54 2.54 -19.63
N ASP A 281 -3.17 1.93 -20.65
CA ASP A 281 -2.64 0.73 -21.31
C ASP A 281 -1.24 0.96 -21.89
N ALA A 282 -0.98 2.13 -22.46
CA ALA A 282 0.29 2.49 -23.07
C ALA A 282 1.38 2.71 -22.00
N GLY A 283 1.07 3.46 -20.97
CA GLY A 283 1.96 3.71 -19.84
C GLY A 283 2.31 2.43 -19.08
N ALA A 284 1.31 1.57 -18.82
CA ALA A 284 1.52 0.28 -18.18
C ALA A 284 2.41 -0.66 -19.03
N ALA A 285 2.21 -0.69 -20.36
CA ALA A 285 3.04 -1.48 -21.27
C ALA A 285 4.48 -0.94 -21.31
N ALA A 286 4.64 0.38 -21.41
CA ALA A 286 5.94 1.02 -21.43
C ALA A 286 6.71 0.80 -20.12
N LEU A 287 6.05 0.93 -18.97
CA LEU A 287 6.66 0.64 -17.67
C LEU A 287 7.07 -0.83 -17.56
N LEU A 288 6.19 -1.77 -17.95
CA LEU A 288 6.49 -3.21 -17.89
C LEU A 288 7.68 -3.59 -18.77
N ALA A 289 7.83 -2.95 -19.92
CA ALA A 289 8.97 -3.17 -20.83
C ALA A 289 10.30 -2.79 -20.18
N ARG A 290 10.32 -1.77 -19.30
CA ARG A 290 11.54 -1.33 -18.59
C ARG A 290 12.06 -2.35 -17.58
N PHE A 291 11.24 -3.27 -17.08
CA PHE A 291 11.66 -4.38 -16.22
C PHE A 291 12.34 -5.49 -17.04
N SER A 292 13.44 -5.14 -17.73
CA SER A 292 14.12 -6.03 -18.68
C SER A 292 14.74 -7.27 -18.03
N ARG A 293 15.09 -7.21 -16.74
CA ARG A 293 15.72 -8.32 -15.99
C ARG A 293 14.73 -9.13 -15.15
N SER A 294 13.45 -8.74 -15.10
CA SER A 294 12.42 -9.48 -14.37
C SER A 294 12.12 -10.83 -15.06
N PRO A 295 12.20 -11.96 -14.35
CA PRO A 295 12.01 -13.28 -14.93
C PRO A 295 10.54 -13.61 -15.25
N LEU A 296 9.59 -12.94 -14.63
CA LEU A 296 8.16 -13.11 -14.85
C LEU A 296 7.47 -11.75 -14.79
N LYS A 297 6.73 -11.43 -15.83
CA LYS A 297 6.04 -10.14 -15.97
C LYS A 297 4.57 -10.35 -16.30
N TRP A 298 3.68 -9.82 -15.44
CA TRP A 298 2.24 -9.80 -15.69
C TRP A 298 1.73 -8.37 -15.79
N ARG A 299 0.65 -8.21 -16.57
CA ARG A 299 -0.13 -6.98 -16.65
C ARG A 299 -1.61 -7.32 -16.67
N LEU A 300 -2.41 -6.60 -15.86
CA LEU A 300 -3.86 -6.75 -15.80
C LEU A 300 -4.52 -5.38 -15.75
N ARG A 301 -5.44 -5.12 -16.67
CA ARG A 301 -6.42 -4.04 -16.57
C ARG A 301 -7.73 -4.61 -16.05
N ILE A 302 -8.34 -3.92 -15.09
CA ILE A 302 -9.64 -4.27 -14.53
C ILE A 302 -10.61 -3.18 -14.93
N ASP A 303 -11.71 -3.56 -15.60
CA ASP A 303 -12.74 -2.62 -15.98
C ASP A 303 -13.56 -2.18 -14.76
N ASP A 304 -14.16 -1.00 -14.83
CA ASP A 304 -14.89 -0.33 -13.75
C ASP A 304 -14.05 -0.17 -12.46
N GLY A 305 -12.79 0.17 -12.63
CA GLY A 305 -11.87 0.48 -11.55
C GLY A 305 -11.11 1.80 -11.79
N SER A 306 -11.00 2.63 -10.74
CA SER A 306 -10.18 3.85 -10.76
C SER A 306 -8.82 3.65 -10.09
N HIS A 307 -8.08 4.75 -9.88
CA HIS A 307 -6.83 4.77 -9.15
C HIS A 307 -6.95 4.25 -7.70
N VAL A 308 -8.14 4.29 -7.13
CA VAL A 308 -8.45 3.82 -5.76
C VAL A 308 -9.34 2.58 -5.74
N MET A 309 -9.27 1.75 -6.78
CA MET A 309 -10.08 0.53 -6.96
C MET A 309 -10.10 -0.40 -5.72
N HIS A 310 -9.08 -0.36 -4.88
CA HIS A 310 -9.04 -1.13 -3.63
C HIS A 310 -10.14 -0.72 -2.62
N LEU A 311 -10.76 0.46 -2.80
CA LEU A 311 -11.90 0.95 -2.01
C LEU A 311 -13.24 0.74 -2.74
N GLU A 312 -13.23 0.34 -4.00
CA GLU A 312 -14.37 0.35 -4.90
C GLU A 312 -15.08 -1.02 -5.01
N THR A 313 -16.16 -1.06 -5.77
CA THR A 313 -17.00 -2.26 -5.97
C THR A 313 -16.22 -3.43 -6.54
N HIS A 314 -15.25 -3.18 -7.45
CA HIS A 314 -14.41 -4.20 -8.08
C HIS A 314 -13.13 -4.56 -7.31
N ARG A 315 -12.98 -4.12 -6.05
CA ARG A 315 -11.83 -4.44 -5.19
C ARG A 315 -11.48 -5.92 -5.13
N ARG A 316 -12.49 -6.80 -5.16
CA ARG A 316 -12.26 -8.25 -5.11
C ARG A 316 -11.56 -8.80 -6.34
N SER A 317 -11.79 -8.22 -7.52
CA SER A 317 -11.08 -8.57 -8.75
C SER A 317 -9.58 -8.20 -8.66
N LEU A 318 -9.29 -7.03 -8.08
CA LEU A 318 -7.92 -6.61 -7.77
C LEU A 318 -7.23 -7.59 -6.81
N TYR A 319 -7.89 -7.92 -5.69
CA TYR A 319 -7.33 -8.84 -4.69
C TYR A 319 -7.07 -10.23 -5.28
N ALA A 320 -8.01 -10.75 -6.07
CA ALA A 320 -7.85 -12.05 -6.73
C ALA A 320 -6.74 -12.05 -7.78
N GLY A 321 -6.61 -10.99 -8.56
CA GLY A 321 -5.52 -10.85 -9.55
C GLY A 321 -4.14 -10.84 -8.90
N VAL A 322 -4.00 -10.13 -7.78
CA VAL A 322 -2.75 -10.11 -7.00
C VAL A 322 -2.45 -11.47 -6.37
N ASP A 323 -3.44 -12.13 -5.76
CA ASP A 323 -3.27 -13.48 -5.19
C ASP A 323 -2.86 -14.50 -6.26
N ALA A 324 -3.46 -14.45 -7.46
CA ALA A 324 -3.11 -15.33 -8.57
C ALA A 324 -1.65 -15.15 -9.00
N PHE A 325 -1.18 -13.90 -9.10
CA PHE A 325 0.22 -13.62 -9.44
C PHE A 325 1.18 -14.14 -8.36
N VAL A 326 0.91 -13.84 -7.09
CA VAL A 326 1.73 -14.31 -5.96
C VAL A 326 1.86 -15.82 -5.96
N ARG A 327 0.74 -16.55 -6.15
CA ARG A 327 0.75 -18.02 -6.24
C ARG A 327 1.52 -18.55 -7.45
N ALA A 328 1.43 -17.89 -8.60
CA ALA A 328 2.21 -18.28 -9.79
C ALA A 328 3.71 -18.16 -9.53
N VAL A 329 4.15 -17.06 -8.88
CA VAL A 329 5.55 -16.88 -8.48
C VAL A 329 6.00 -17.97 -7.50
N GLU A 330 5.18 -18.32 -6.52
CA GLU A 330 5.52 -19.35 -5.55
C GLU A 330 5.62 -20.74 -6.17
N ALA A 331 4.73 -21.09 -7.08
CA ALA A 331 4.78 -22.34 -7.81
C ALA A 331 6.09 -22.49 -8.62
N THR A 332 6.53 -21.40 -9.28
CA THR A 332 7.79 -21.39 -10.02
C THR A 332 9.00 -21.58 -9.09
N ARG A 333 9.01 -20.92 -7.93
CA ARG A 333 10.10 -21.05 -6.94
C ARG A 333 10.23 -22.46 -6.37
N VAL A 334 9.11 -23.16 -6.16
CA VAL A 334 9.12 -24.57 -5.72
C VAL A 334 9.69 -25.47 -6.79
N ALA A 335 9.31 -25.31 -8.05
CA ALA A 335 9.84 -26.09 -9.18
C ALA A 335 11.36 -25.91 -9.32
N ASP A 336 11.87 -24.67 -9.21
CA ASP A 336 13.31 -24.38 -9.28
C ASP A 336 14.11 -24.99 -8.12
N ALA A 337 13.54 -25.04 -6.92
CA ALA A 337 14.18 -25.66 -5.76
C ALA A 337 14.29 -27.19 -5.91
N THR A 338 13.25 -27.84 -6.45
CA THR A 338 13.24 -29.28 -6.71
C THR A 338 14.24 -29.67 -7.80
N HIS A 339 14.38 -28.88 -8.86
CA HIS A 339 15.34 -29.13 -9.95
C HIS A 339 16.79 -29.00 -9.46
N ARG A 340 17.11 -27.99 -8.66
CA ARG A 340 18.45 -27.84 -8.06
C ARG A 340 18.79 -28.95 -7.08
N GLY A 341 17.85 -29.44 -6.30
CA GLY A 341 18.04 -30.57 -5.38
C GLY A 341 18.26 -31.91 -6.10
N SER A 342 17.70 -32.09 -7.30
CA SER A 342 17.88 -33.27 -8.14
C SER A 342 19.23 -33.29 -8.89
N SER A 343 19.78 -32.10 -9.22
CA SER A 343 21.06 -31.97 -9.94
C SER A 343 22.30 -32.06 -9.02
N ALA A 344 22.09 -32.04 -7.70
CA ALA A 344 23.15 -32.11 -6.70
C ALA A 344 23.33 -33.52 -6.08
N ARG A 345 22.61 -34.50 -6.60
CA ARG A 345 22.76 -35.95 -6.26
C ARG A 345 23.32 -36.72 -7.45
#